data_61c11c86b4fd3fcf3d752b1764439a75
#
_entry.id   61c11c86b4fd3fcf3d752b1764439a75
#
_cell.length_a   1.000
_cell.length_b   1.000
_cell.length_c   1.000
_cell.angle_alpha   90.00
_cell.angle_beta   90.00
_cell.angle_gamma   90.00
#
_symmetry.space_group_name_H-M   'P 1'
#
loop_
_entity.id
_entity.type
_entity.pdbx_description
1 polymer ?
#
loop_
_entity_poly.entity_id
_entity_poly.type
_entity_poly.pdbx_seq_one_letter_code
_entity_poly.pdbx_strand_id
1 'polypeptide(L)'
;MPLKKTLSAVLFSGAISVLAGGAVNVHAQDAESQVVPSAEDVKEEAQANTKYLAAEALKKARAVLNAHGEFAPFGAGLFQDGQVNFVWAIKPGESTQGINPALVLNAVRTSLFTQAKTGRILASAVVYQYQGASSEGDAAMQVNVELEYLNGYAEVIATEYVQGADGIEYTTSGRREFDPSIFTEAVIE
;
A
#
# COMPACT_ATOMS: atom_id res chain seq x y z
N MET A 1 1.34 15.11 22.88
CA MET A 1 1.55 16.27 21.97
C MET A 1 1.63 15.73 20.55
N PRO A 2 0.65 16.00 19.68
CA PRO A 2 0.70 15.48 18.31
C PRO A 2 1.48 16.45 17.42
N LEU A 3 2.52 15.93 16.76
CA LEU A 3 3.25 16.65 15.73
C LEU A 3 2.38 16.70 14.45
N LYS A 4 1.82 17.86 14.16
CA LYS A 4 1.18 18.13 12.86
C LYS A 4 2.27 18.33 11.82
N LYS A 5 2.51 17.33 10.96
CA LYS A 5 3.23 17.51 9.70
C LYS A 5 2.22 17.92 8.64
N THR A 6 2.31 19.14 8.18
CA THR A 6 1.56 19.69 7.05
C THR A 6 2.09 19.08 5.75
N LEU A 7 1.28 18.23 5.09
CA LEU A 7 1.51 17.85 3.70
C LEU A 7 1.08 19.03 2.82
N SER A 8 2.02 19.58 2.05
CA SER A 8 1.73 20.54 0.99
C SER A 8 1.30 19.81 -0.27
N ALA A 9 0.02 19.92 -0.60
CA ALA A 9 -0.49 19.47 -1.89
C ALA A 9 -0.11 20.50 -2.97
N VAL A 10 0.63 20.08 -3.99
CA VAL A 10 0.93 20.90 -5.17
C VAL A 10 -0.20 20.72 -6.18
N LEU A 11 -1.06 21.72 -6.30
CA LEU A 11 -2.10 21.82 -7.33
C LEU A 11 -1.50 22.45 -8.59
N PHE A 12 -1.47 21.69 -9.69
CA PHE A 12 -1.22 22.22 -11.02
C PHE A 12 -2.49 22.91 -11.53
N SER A 13 -2.45 24.24 -11.61
CA SER A 13 -3.42 25.03 -12.38
C SER A 13 -2.68 25.79 -13.49
N GLY A 14 -2.78 25.27 -14.70
CA GLY A 14 -2.38 25.98 -15.91
C GLY A 14 -3.47 26.94 -16.34
N ALA A 15 -3.24 28.24 -16.28
CA ALA A 15 -4.06 29.25 -16.92
C ALA A 15 -3.23 29.97 -17.99
N ILE A 16 -3.61 29.78 -19.25
CA ILE A 16 -3.13 30.57 -20.40
C ILE A 16 -3.95 31.85 -20.45
N SER A 17 -3.32 33.01 -20.34
CA SER A 17 -3.94 34.32 -20.66
C SER A 17 -3.06 35.07 -21.64
N VAL A 18 -3.65 35.43 -22.76
CA VAL A 18 -3.08 36.18 -23.88
C VAL A 18 -3.35 37.68 -23.72
N LEU A 19 -2.27 38.46 -23.75
CA LEU A 19 -2.01 39.82 -24.22
C LEU A 19 -3.07 40.95 -24.14
N ALA A 20 -2.66 42.04 -23.47
CA ALA A 20 -2.70 43.40 -24.05
C ALA A 20 -1.75 44.32 -23.27
N GLY A 21 -0.99 45.16 -24.03
CA GLY A 21 0.19 45.89 -23.59
C GLY A 21 -0.04 46.93 -22.47
N GLY A 22 1.00 47.03 -21.66
CA GLY A 22 1.21 48.04 -20.64
C GLY A 22 2.54 47.79 -19.98
N ALA A 23 3.47 48.77 -20.06
CA ALA A 23 4.76 48.67 -19.37
C ALA A 23 4.51 48.60 -17.87
N VAL A 24 4.71 47.43 -17.28
CA VAL A 24 4.68 47.17 -15.85
C VAL A 24 6.07 46.76 -15.42
N ASN A 25 6.59 47.46 -14.42
CA ASN A 25 7.78 47.05 -13.70
C ASN A 25 7.69 45.57 -13.34
N VAL A 26 8.53 44.77 -13.94
CA VAL A 26 8.75 43.38 -13.56
C VAL A 26 9.48 43.40 -12.22
N HIS A 27 8.72 43.34 -11.12
CA HIS A 27 9.25 42.79 -9.89
C HIS A 27 9.62 41.35 -10.21
N ALA A 28 10.90 41.02 -10.15
CA ALA A 28 11.35 39.65 -10.12
C ALA A 28 10.65 38.97 -8.96
N GLN A 29 9.55 38.23 -9.25
CA GLN A 29 9.06 37.22 -8.35
C GLN A 29 10.18 36.18 -8.27
N ASP A 30 10.72 36.02 -7.09
CA ASP A 30 11.61 34.91 -6.76
C ASP A 30 10.88 33.65 -7.25
N ALA A 31 11.39 33.08 -8.35
CA ALA A 31 10.99 31.75 -8.77
C ALA A 31 11.45 30.82 -7.63
N GLU A 32 10.51 30.45 -6.76
CA GLU A 32 10.74 29.35 -5.84
C GLU A 32 11.27 28.19 -6.69
N SER A 33 12.56 27.92 -6.55
CA SER A 33 13.20 26.77 -7.19
C SER A 33 12.44 25.54 -6.69
N GLN A 34 11.58 24.99 -7.52
CA GLN A 34 10.95 23.70 -7.25
C GLN A 34 12.07 22.68 -7.13
N VAL A 35 12.38 22.30 -5.90
CA VAL A 35 13.33 21.24 -5.62
C VAL A 35 12.73 19.96 -6.17
N VAL A 36 13.24 19.49 -7.32
CA VAL A 36 12.88 18.18 -7.85
C VAL A 36 13.41 17.14 -6.87
N PRO A 37 12.56 16.26 -6.31
CA PRO A 37 13.01 15.24 -5.39
C PRO A 37 14.10 14.37 -6.03
N SER A 38 15.12 14.02 -5.26
CA SER A 38 16.13 13.08 -5.72
C SER A 38 15.56 11.67 -5.82
N ALA A 39 16.21 10.77 -6.57
CA ALA A 39 15.82 9.37 -6.62
C ALA A 39 15.84 8.70 -5.23
N GLU A 40 16.73 9.15 -4.35
CA GLU A 40 16.81 8.66 -2.97
C GLU A 40 15.59 9.12 -2.15
N ASP A 41 15.19 10.40 -2.24
CA ASP A 41 13.99 10.91 -1.55
C ASP A 41 12.72 10.14 -1.98
N VAL A 42 12.58 9.86 -3.28
CA VAL A 42 11.46 9.08 -3.84
C VAL A 42 11.45 7.64 -3.30
N LYS A 43 12.62 7.02 -3.16
CA LYS A 43 12.75 5.69 -2.60
C LYS A 43 12.44 5.67 -1.10
N GLU A 44 12.95 6.62 -0.34
CA GLU A 44 12.66 6.75 1.09
C GLU A 44 11.16 6.97 1.35
N GLU A 45 10.51 7.79 0.53
CA GLU A 45 9.06 8.00 0.59
C GLU A 45 8.30 6.69 0.34
N ALA A 46 8.66 5.94 -0.70
CA ALA A 46 8.04 4.67 -1.02
C ALA A 46 8.19 3.67 0.14
N GLN A 47 9.39 3.57 0.72
CA GLN A 47 9.65 2.68 1.86
C GLN A 47 8.89 3.11 3.12
N ALA A 48 8.78 4.40 3.40
CA ALA A 48 8.03 4.90 4.55
C ALA A 48 6.52 4.60 4.42
N ASN A 49 5.96 4.86 3.25
CA ASN A 49 4.55 4.65 2.96
C ASN A 49 4.18 3.15 2.93
N THR A 50 5.00 2.31 2.31
CA THR A 50 4.76 0.86 2.29
C THR A 50 4.94 0.23 3.68
N LYS A 51 5.90 0.70 4.48
CA LYS A 51 6.05 0.28 5.89
C LYS A 51 4.83 0.63 6.74
N TYR A 52 4.28 1.84 6.57
CA TYR A 52 3.05 2.24 7.26
C TYR A 52 1.87 1.36 6.84
N LEU A 53 1.68 1.17 5.53
CA LEU A 53 0.61 0.33 5.00
C LEU A 53 0.73 -1.14 5.46
N ALA A 54 1.95 -1.69 5.51
CA ALA A 54 2.22 -3.04 6.02
C ALA A 54 1.80 -3.17 7.50
N ALA A 55 2.12 -2.18 8.33
CA ALA A 55 1.75 -2.19 9.73
C ALA A 55 0.23 -2.22 9.94
N GLU A 56 -0.52 -1.40 9.19
CA GLU A 56 -1.99 -1.39 9.24
C GLU A 56 -2.59 -2.69 8.67
N ALA A 57 -2.02 -3.25 7.60
CA ALA A 57 -2.44 -4.51 7.00
C ALA A 57 -2.24 -5.69 7.97
N LEU A 58 -1.06 -5.81 8.60
CA LEU A 58 -0.76 -6.84 9.59
C LEU A 58 -1.62 -6.71 10.86
N LYS A 59 -1.86 -5.48 11.32
CA LYS A 59 -2.78 -5.21 12.43
C LYS A 59 -4.20 -5.67 12.12
N LYS A 60 -4.69 -5.40 10.90
CA LYS A 60 -6.00 -5.88 10.45
C LYS A 60 -6.04 -7.40 10.34
N ALA A 61 -5.02 -8.04 9.75
CA ALA A 61 -4.91 -9.50 9.67
C ALA A 61 -4.96 -10.15 11.04
N ARG A 62 -4.17 -9.64 12.01
CA ARG A 62 -4.18 -10.10 13.40
C ARG A 62 -5.57 -10.01 14.03
N ALA A 63 -6.26 -8.89 13.84
CA ALA A 63 -7.60 -8.69 14.40
C ALA A 63 -8.61 -9.71 13.83
N VAL A 64 -8.54 -10.00 12.52
CA VAL A 64 -9.42 -10.98 11.88
C VAL A 64 -9.06 -12.40 12.30
N LEU A 65 -7.77 -12.76 12.38
CA LEU A 65 -7.31 -14.05 12.88
C LEU A 65 -7.78 -14.31 14.32
N ASN A 66 -7.66 -13.32 15.20
CA ASN A 66 -8.14 -13.44 16.58
C ASN A 66 -9.65 -13.64 16.68
N ALA A 67 -10.42 -13.04 15.75
CA ALA A 67 -11.87 -13.13 15.79
C ALA A 67 -12.42 -14.39 15.11
N HIS A 68 -11.75 -14.89 14.07
CA HIS A 68 -12.31 -15.92 13.18
C HIS A 68 -11.37 -17.10 12.93
N GLY A 69 -10.09 -17.04 13.35
CA GLY A 69 -9.07 -18.09 13.14
C GLY A 69 -8.48 -18.11 11.72
N GLU A 70 -9.21 -17.56 10.75
CA GLU A 70 -8.79 -17.51 9.35
C GLU A 70 -9.35 -16.26 8.65
N PHE A 71 -8.84 -15.95 7.46
CA PHE A 71 -9.41 -14.94 6.58
C PHE A 71 -9.19 -15.29 5.10
N ALA A 72 -10.14 -14.89 4.25
CA ALA A 72 -9.93 -14.86 2.82
C ALA A 72 -8.97 -13.73 2.44
N PRO A 73 -8.20 -13.83 1.34
CA PRO A 73 -7.35 -12.74 0.86
C PRO A 73 -8.10 -11.41 0.82
N PHE A 74 -7.43 -10.35 1.28
CA PHE A 74 -7.96 -9.00 1.26
C PHE A 74 -6.91 -7.99 0.81
N GLY A 75 -7.35 -6.80 0.45
CA GLY A 75 -6.49 -5.71 0.05
C GLY A 75 -6.55 -4.52 0.99
N ALA A 76 -5.55 -3.65 0.88
CA ALA A 76 -5.57 -2.33 1.47
C ALA A 76 -4.95 -1.33 0.49
N GLY A 77 -5.53 -0.14 0.40
CA GLY A 77 -4.99 0.98 -0.37
C GLY A 77 -4.63 2.15 0.54
N LEU A 78 -3.45 2.73 0.35
CA LEU A 78 -3.05 3.98 0.97
C LEU A 78 -3.47 5.14 0.05
N PHE A 79 -4.33 6.01 0.54
CA PHE A 79 -4.84 7.17 -0.17
C PHE A 79 -3.93 8.39 0.01
N GLN A 80 -4.08 9.40 -0.85
CA GLN A 80 -3.27 10.63 -0.80
C GLN A 80 -3.41 11.41 0.52
N ASP A 81 -4.53 11.28 1.22
CA ASP A 81 -4.79 11.89 2.53
C ASP A 81 -4.19 11.10 3.71
N GLY A 82 -3.45 10.02 3.42
CA GLY A 82 -2.84 9.14 4.41
C GLY A 82 -3.80 8.11 5.01
N GLN A 83 -5.05 8.05 4.56
CA GLN A 83 -6.00 7.03 5.03
C GLN A 83 -5.71 5.67 4.38
N VAL A 84 -5.91 4.60 5.16
CA VAL A 84 -5.86 3.22 4.68
C VAL A 84 -7.28 2.66 4.64
N ASN A 85 -7.73 2.26 3.44
CA ASN A 85 -9.01 1.60 3.25
C ASN A 85 -8.82 0.15 2.81
N PHE A 86 -9.64 -0.75 3.39
CA PHE A 86 -9.57 -2.18 3.13
C PHE A 86 -10.55 -2.62 2.05
N VAL A 87 -10.10 -3.56 1.20
CA VAL A 87 -10.86 -4.15 0.09
C VAL A 87 -11.09 -5.62 0.39
N TRP A 88 -12.34 -6.03 0.40
CA TRP A 88 -12.77 -7.40 0.70
C TRP A 88 -13.58 -7.96 -0.47
N ALA A 89 -13.14 -9.08 -1.04
CA ALA A 89 -13.99 -9.87 -1.94
C ALA A 89 -14.92 -10.82 -1.14
N ILE A 90 -14.45 -11.27 0.03
CA ILE A 90 -15.19 -12.03 1.03
C ILE A 90 -14.94 -11.32 2.37
N LYS A 91 -16.01 -10.94 3.06
CA LYS A 91 -15.89 -10.22 4.33
C LYS A 91 -15.44 -11.15 5.46
N PRO A 92 -14.76 -10.60 6.50
CA PRO A 92 -14.42 -11.38 7.68
C PRO A 92 -15.65 -12.06 8.30
N GLY A 93 -15.52 -13.35 8.62
CA GLY A 93 -16.61 -14.17 9.17
C GLY A 93 -17.58 -14.78 8.16
N GLU A 94 -17.49 -14.41 6.88
CA GLU A 94 -18.21 -15.11 5.82
C GLU A 94 -17.52 -16.46 5.49
N SER A 95 -18.31 -17.48 5.10
CA SER A 95 -17.76 -18.79 4.78
C SER A 95 -16.88 -18.76 3.54
N THR A 96 -15.70 -19.36 3.65
CA THR A 96 -14.76 -19.57 2.53
C THR A 96 -14.89 -20.96 1.90
N GLN A 97 -15.80 -21.80 2.42
CA GLN A 97 -15.97 -23.18 1.97
C GLN A 97 -16.33 -23.27 0.48
N GLY A 98 -15.55 -24.04 -0.28
CA GLY A 98 -15.76 -24.24 -1.71
C GLY A 98 -15.32 -23.07 -2.60
N ILE A 99 -14.75 -22.03 -2.03
CA ILE A 99 -14.23 -20.87 -2.77
C ILE A 99 -12.75 -21.11 -3.11
N ASN A 100 -12.39 -20.87 -4.36
CA ASN A 100 -11.00 -20.95 -4.79
C ASN A 100 -10.23 -19.67 -4.33
N PRO A 101 -9.25 -19.79 -3.40
CA PRO A 101 -8.50 -18.63 -2.90
C PRO A 101 -7.80 -17.81 -4.00
N ALA A 102 -7.38 -18.46 -5.09
CA ALA A 102 -6.73 -17.77 -6.21
C ALA A 102 -7.69 -16.81 -6.94
N LEU A 103 -8.97 -17.14 -7.04
CA LEU A 103 -9.99 -16.25 -7.61
C LEU A 103 -10.25 -15.04 -6.70
N VAL A 104 -10.28 -15.25 -5.39
CA VAL A 104 -10.42 -14.18 -4.40
C VAL A 104 -9.23 -13.23 -4.48
N LEU A 105 -8.02 -13.78 -4.51
CA LEU A 105 -6.78 -13.01 -4.62
C LEU A 105 -6.76 -12.17 -5.90
N ASN A 106 -7.16 -12.75 -7.03
CA ASN A 106 -7.25 -12.04 -8.30
C ASN A 106 -8.31 -10.91 -8.28
N ALA A 107 -9.48 -11.14 -7.65
CA ALA A 107 -10.50 -10.10 -7.51
C ALA A 107 -10.01 -8.92 -6.67
N VAL A 108 -9.27 -9.19 -5.58
CA VAL A 108 -8.65 -8.17 -4.74
C VAL A 108 -7.62 -7.37 -5.54
N ARG A 109 -6.70 -8.02 -6.26
CA ARG A 109 -5.70 -7.35 -7.11
C ARG A 109 -6.37 -6.49 -8.18
N THR A 110 -7.40 -6.99 -8.87
CA THR A 110 -8.15 -6.24 -9.88
C THR A 110 -8.79 -4.98 -9.30
N SER A 111 -9.35 -5.06 -8.09
CA SER A 111 -9.93 -3.90 -7.41
C SER A 111 -8.88 -2.84 -7.06
N LEU A 112 -7.72 -3.26 -6.54
CA LEU A 112 -6.62 -2.34 -6.22
C LEU A 112 -6.00 -1.74 -7.49
N PHE A 113 -5.80 -2.54 -8.55
CA PHE A 113 -5.35 -2.06 -9.85
C PHE A 113 -6.27 -0.96 -10.41
N THR A 114 -7.59 -1.14 -10.32
CA THR A 114 -8.56 -0.14 -10.76
C THR A 114 -8.42 1.17 -9.98
N GLN A 115 -8.17 1.10 -8.67
CA GLN A 115 -7.95 2.27 -7.83
C GLN A 115 -6.60 2.95 -8.13
N ALA A 116 -5.54 2.18 -8.36
CA ALA A 116 -4.22 2.68 -8.76
C ALA A 116 -4.31 3.39 -10.13
N LYS A 117 -4.93 2.75 -11.12
CA LYS A 117 -5.12 3.33 -12.47
C LYS A 117 -5.89 4.65 -12.48
N THR A 118 -6.77 4.87 -11.50
CA THR A 118 -7.51 6.14 -11.36
C THR A 118 -6.80 7.13 -10.44
N GLY A 119 -5.56 6.86 -10.02
CA GLY A 119 -4.77 7.74 -9.15
C GLY A 119 -5.34 7.90 -7.74
N ARG A 120 -6.22 7.01 -7.30
CA ARG A 120 -6.89 7.12 -5.98
C ARG A 120 -6.00 6.68 -4.83
N ILE A 121 -5.10 5.74 -5.09
CA ILE A 121 -4.17 5.19 -4.09
C ILE A 121 -2.72 5.42 -4.52
N LEU A 122 -1.84 5.64 -3.54
CA LEU A 122 -0.40 5.80 -3.71
C LEU A 122 0.34 4.47 -3.53
N ALA A 123 -0.22 3.60 -2.69
CA ALA A 123 0.33 2.28 -2.39
C ALA A 123 -0.80 1.26 -2.24
N SER A 124 -0.46 0.01 -2.46
CA SER A 124 -1.36 -1.13 -2.27
C SER A 124 -0.71 -2.21 -1.41
N ALA A 125 -1.55 -2.93 -0.66
CA ALA A 125 -1.18 -4.16 0.02
C ALA A 125 -2.18 -5.26 -0.33
N VAL A 126 -1.67 -6.45 -0.68
CA VAL A 126 -2.46 -7.67 -0.84
C VAL A 126 -2.06 -8.64 0.26
N VAL A 127 -3.02 -9.06 1.06
CA VAL A 127 -2.81 -9.83 2.29
C VAL A 127 -3.46 -11.20 2.17
N TYR A 128 -2.70 -12.25 2.44
CA TYR A 128 -3.21 -13.61 2.41
C TYR A 128 -2.46 -14.53 3.38
N GLN A 129 -3.14 -15.59 3.82
CA GLN A 129 -2.52 -16.65 4.60
C GLN A 129 -1.78 -17.63 3.67
N TYR A 130 -0.64 -18.11 4.12
CA TYR A 130 0.15 -19.11 3.43
C TYR A 130 0.76 -20.09 4.44
N GLN A 131 0.78 -21.36 4.10
CA GLN A 131 1.50 -22.38 4.85
C GLN A 131 2.82 -22.66 4.15
N GLY A 132 3.90 -22.16 4.69
CA GLY A 132 5.26 -22.30 4.19
C GLY A 132 6.10 -23.23 5.03
N ALA A 133 7.35 -23.45 4.60
CA ALA A 133 8.37 -24.03 5.47
C ALA A 133 8.84 -22.96 6.45
N SER A 134 8.94 -23.30 7.73
CA SER A 134 9.56 -22.41 8.72
C SER A 134 11.09 -22.45 8.59
N SER A 135 11.76 -21.50 9.25
CA SER A 135 13.22 -21.51 9.38
C SER A 135 13.75 -22.77 10.10
N GLU A 136 12.90 -23.45 10.86
CA GLU A 136 13.21 -24.68 11.60
C GLU A 136 12.86 -25.96 10.83
N GLY A 137 12.31 -25.82 9.59
CA GLY A 137 11.99 -26.96 8.71
C GLY A 137 10.58 -27.50 8.84
N ASP A 138 9.81 -27.09 9.84
CA ASP A 138 8.40 -27.46 10.02
C ASP A 138 7.49 -26.55 9.21
N ALA A 139 6.25 -26.99 8.94
CA ALA A 139 5.26 -26.14 8.29
C ALA A 139 4.79 -25.02 9.23
N ALA A 140 5.01 -23.77 8.84
CA ALA A 140 4.58 -22.61 9.59
C ALA A 140 3.45 -21.85 8.87
N MET A 141 2.49 -21.36 9.65
CA MET A 141 1.47 -20.45 9.13
C MET A 141 2.05 -19.05 9.03
N GLN A 142 1.83 -18.41 7.90
CA GLN A 142 2.35 -17.08 7.59
C GLN A 142 1.23 -16.17 7.10
N VAL A 143 1.33 -14.89 7.43
CA VAL A 143 0.64 -13.81 6.74
C VAL A 143 1.62 -13.20 5.76
N ASN A 144 1.31 -13.28 4.47
CA ASN A 144 2.04 -12.59 3.42
C ASN A 144 1.36 -11.27 3.11
N VAL A 145 2.16 -10.22 2.96
CA VAL A 145 1.72 -8.88 2.56
C VAL A 145 2.55 -8.48 1.33
N GLU A 146 1.94 -8.51 0.14
CA GLU A 146 2.52 -7.95 -1.08
C GLU A 146 2.28 -6.45 -1.06
N LEU A 147 3.34 -5.66 -1.12
CA LEU A 147 3.32 -4.20 -1.05
C LEU A 147 3.83 -3.63 -2.37
N GLU A 148 3.06 -2.71 -2.94
CA GLU A 148 3.46 -1.98 -4.13
C GLU A 148 3.25 -0.48 -3.92
N TYR A 149 4.10 0.34 -4.54
CA TYR A 149 4.03 1.80 -4.54
C TYR A 149 4.05 2.35 -5.96
N LEU A 150 3.47 3.53 -6.15
CA LEU A 150 3.27 4.18 -7.45
C LEU A 150 4.54 4.38 -8.30
N ASN A 151 5.74 4.34 -7.69
CA ASN A 151 7.02 4.45 -8.40
C ASN A 151 7.59 3.11 -8.88
N GLY A 152 6.80 2.02 -8.81
CA GLY A 152 7.22 0.66 -9.18
C GLY A 152 7.95 -0.10 -8.08
N TYR A 153 8.11 0.47 -6.88
CA TYR A 153 8.64 -0.27 -5.73
C TYR A 153 7.68 -1.41 -5.35
N ALA A 154 8.22 -2.63 -5.18
CA ALA A 154 7.43 -3.80 -4.80
C ALA A 154 8.22 -4.74 -3.90
N GLU A 155 7.63 -5.15 -2.78
CA GLU A 155 8.18 -6.12 -1.84
C GLU A 155 7.08 -7.01 -1.24
N VAL A 156 7.43 -8.23 -0.86
CA VAL A 156 6.59 -9.11 -0.03
C VAL A 156 7.20 -9.20 1.36
N ILE A 157 6.37 -8.98 2.37
CA ILE A 157 6.69 -9.31 3.76
C ILE A 157 5.95 -10.61 4.10
N ALA A 158 6.71 -11.67 4.42
CA ALA A 158 6.18 -12.92 4.95
C ALA A 158 6.40 -12.94 6.46
N THR A 159 5.33 -12.96 7.24
CA THR A 159 5.38 -12.93 8.70
C THR A 159 4.77 -14.20 9.26
N GLU A 160 5.57 -15.00 9.95
CA GLU A 160 5.10 -16.17 10.68
C GLU A 160 4.27 -15.75 11.88
N TYR A 161 3.30 -16.58 12.24
CA TYR A 161 2.51 -16.37 13.43
C TYR A 161 2.16 -17.68 14.15
N VAL A 162 1.93 -17.54 15.46
CA VAL A 162 1.47 -18.63 16.32
C VAL A 162 0.23 -18.18 17.10
N GLN A 163 -0.58 -19.15 17.52
CA GLN A 163 -1.67 -18.90 18.46
C GLN A 163 -1.10 -18.94 19.89
N GLY A 164 -0.90 -17.78 20.49
CA GLY A 164 -0.50 -17.63 21.88
C GLY A 164 -1.69 -17.61 22.85
N ALA A 165 -1.42 -17.45 24.12
CA ALA A 165 -2.43 -17.38 25.18
C ALA A 165 -3.34 -16.15 25.03
N ASP A 166 -2.77 -15.02 24.61
CA ASP A 166 -3.45 -13.73 24.46
C ASP A 166 -3.88 -13.45 23.00
N GLY A 167 -3.82 -14.46 22.11
CA GLY A 167 -4.20 -14.36 20.69
C GLY A 167 -3.01 -14.59 19.76
N ILE A 168 -3.15 -14.10 18.53
CA ILE A 168 -2.12 -14.24 17.49
C ILE A 168 -0.88 -13.40 17.78
N GLU A 169 0.27 -14.05 17.80
CA GLU A 169 1.58 -13.46 17.96
C GLU A 169 2.39 -13.62 16.68
N TYR A 170 2.90 -12.51 16.14
CA TYR A 170 3.82 -12.52 15.02
C TYR A 170 5.24 -12.81 15.55
N THR A 171 5.93 -13.72 14.87
CA THR A 171 7.27 -14.17 15.27
C THR A 171 8.35 -13.69 14.30
N THR A 172 8.63 -14.45 13.27
CA THR A 172 9.68 -14.17 12.29
C THR A 172 9.11 -13.48 11.06
N SER A 173 9.82 -12.48 10.53
CA SER A 173 9.45 -11.83 9.27
C SER A 173 10.62 -11.86 8.30
N GLY A 174 10.34 -12.29 7.06
CA GLY A 174 11.23 -12.20 5.91
C GLY A 174 10.72 -11.20 4.88
N ARG A 175 11.62 -10.69 4.03
CA ARG A 175 11.28 -9.78 2.92
C ARG A 175 11.90 -10.31 1.64
N ARG A 176 11.19 -10.10 0.53
CA ARG A 176 11.70 -10.37 -0.81
C ARG A 176 11.10 -9.40 -1.81
N GLU A 177 11.84 -9.06 -2.83
CA GLU A 177 11.35 -8.30 -3.97
C GLU A 177 10.47 -9.18 -4.86
N PHE A 178 9.53 -8.56 -5.58
CA PHE A 178 8.73 -9.22 -6.61
C PHE A 178 8.36 -8.22 -7.70
N ASP A 179 7.92 -8.73 -8.86
CA ASP A 179 7.47 -7.89 -9.96
C ASP A 179 6.07 -7.31 -9.64
N PRO A 180 5.89 -5.98 -9.71
CA PRO A 180 4.62 -5.35 -9.38
C PRO A 180 3.50 -5.84 -10.32
N SER A 181 2.30 -6.01 -9.76
CA SER A 181 1.10 -6.48 -10.45
C SER A 181 -0.03 -5.45 -10.48
N ILE A 182 0.04 -4.45 -9.61
CA ILE A 182 -0.96 -3.39 -9.42
C ILE A 182 -0.43 -2.07 -9.98
N PHE A 183 0.76 -1.63 -9.59
CA PHE A 183 1.43 -0.46 -10.15
C PHE A 183 2.38 -0.89 -11.27
N THR A 184 1.80 -1.34 -12.37
CA THR A 184 2.53 -1.69 -13.60
C THR A 184 2.81 -0.45 -14.44
N GLU A 185 3.66 -0.55 -15.48
CA GLU A 185 3.94 0.56 -16.41
C GLU A 185 2.66 1.22 -16.95
N ALA A 186 1.60 0.43 -17.19
CA ALA A 186 0.31 0.94 -17.68
C ALA A 186 -0.45 1.82 -16.66
N VAL A 187 0.00 1.87 -15.40
CA VAL A 187 -0.58 2.72 -14.34
C VAL A 187 0.30 3.94 -14.08
N ILE A 188 1.60 3.82 -14.33
CA ILE A 188 2.62 4.84 -14.02
C ILE A 188 2.71 5.91 -15.13
N GLU A 189 2.24 5.62 -16.38
CA GLU A 189 2.15 6.57 -17.49
C GLU A 189 1.00 7.59 -17.27
#